data_2c01aa5d72d7db52149efa8c838a75cf
#
_entry.id   2c01aa5d72d7db52149efa8c838a75cf
#
_cell.length_a   1.000
_cell.length_b   1.000
_cell.length_c   1.000
_cell.angle_alpha   90.00
_cell.angle_beta   90.00
_cell.angle_gamma   90.00
#
_symmetry.space_group_name_H-M   'P 1'
#
loop_
_entity.id
_entity.type
_entity.pdbx_description
1 polymer ?
#
loop_
_entity_poly.entity_id
_entity_poly.type
_entity_poly.pdbx_seq_one_letter_code
_entity_poly.pdbx_strand_id
1 'polypeptide(L)'
;FKLRPRHYCLADPMYFHSSWRDEEVFRFFNLLNNQVEWPMTIYVPAQNLKQFVEFSRLVNSNIKVLGVNTIIYNGFEKFRSFFYRVGLSSPPPQTVTNLAIFVGINTGYQNIDLFGVDHTFLSALMVNEKNQLCQMYSHSYDEGEVEYKVVTRTDNNKIWKVGEYIIACGN
;
A
#
# COMPACT_ATOMS: atom_id res chain seq x y z
N PHE A 1 -12.05 15.02 -9.23
CA PHE A 1 -11.87 13.56 -9.48
C PHE A 1 -12.69 13.13 -10.69
N LYS A 2 -12.07 12.43 -11.66
CA LYS A 2 -12.79 11.82 -12.81
C LYS A 2 -13.60 10.58 -12.38
N LEU A 3 -13.13 9.88 -11.33
CA LEU A 3 -13.77 8.72 -10.72
C LEU A 3 -14.30 9.07 -9.34
N ARG A 4 -15.40 8.44 -8.94
CA ARG A 4 -16.01 8.57 -7.61
C ARG A 4 -15.94 7.23 -6.87
N PRO A 5 -14.76 6.83 -6.34
CA PRO A 5 -14.61 5.54 -5.67
C PRO A 5 -15.40 5.52 -4.37
N ARG A 6 -16.09 4.41 -4.11
CA ARG A 6 -16.73 4.14 -2.80
C ARG A 6 -15.72 3.70 -1.75
N HIS A 7 -14.68 2.99 -2.20
CA HIS A 7 -13.63 2.42 -1.38
C HIS A 7 -12.28 2.90 -1.91
N TYR A 8 -11.43 3.35 -1.01
CA TYR A 8 -10.09 3.84 -1.33
C TYR A 8 -9.08 3.27 -0.34
N CYS A 9 -8.03 2.62 -0.82
CA CYS A 9 -7.02 2.00 0.04
C CYS A 9 -5.72 2.78 0.01
N LEU A 10 -5.14 3.03 1.18
CA LEU A 10 -3.85 3.67 1.35
C LEU A 10 -2.97 2.76 2.21
N ALA A 11 -1.82 2.35 1.69
CA ALA A 11 -0.86 1.50 2.40
C ALA A 11 0.55 2.08 2.42
N ASP A 12 0.83 3.09 1.62
CA ASP A 12 2.16 3.69 1.53
C ASP A 12 2.51 4.48 2.80
N PRO A 13 3.70 4.28 3.39
CA PRO A 13 4.17 4.99 4.58
C PRO A 13 4.12 6.52 4.49
N MET A 14 4.22 7.10 3.29
CA MET A 14 4.16 8.55 3.09
C MET A 14 2.88 9.20 3.63
N TYR A 15 1.78 8.46 3.69
CA TYR A 15 0.50 8.94 4.21
C TYR A 15 0.39 8.90 5.74
N PHE A 16 1.36 8.28 6.44
CA PHE A 16 1.30 8.04 7.89
C PHE A 16 2.43 8.70 8.67
N HIS A 17 3.58 8.99 8.02
CA HIS A 17 4.76 9.51 8.69
C HIS A 17 5.04 10.96 8.35
N SER A 18 5.16 11.78 9.40
CA SER A 18 5.43 13.22 9.26
C SER A 18 6.80 13.56 8.67
N SER A 19 7.76 12.62 8.72
CA SER A 19 9.09 12.78 8.10
C SER A 19 9.05 12.75 6.57
N TRP A 20 7.98 12.22 5.99
CA TRP A 20 7.75 12.12 4.54
C TRP A 20 6.76 13.21 4.08
N ARG A 21 6.77 14.35 4.76
CA ARG A 21 5.90 15.48 4.42
C ARG A 21 6.30 16.06 3.07
N ASP A 22 5.62 15.60 2.07
CA ASP A 22 5.69 16.12 0.73
C ASP A 22 4.49 17.06 0.47
N GLU A 23 4.69 18.11 -0.30
CA GLU A 23 3.62 19.01 -0.74
C GLU A 23 2.51 18.25 -1.47
N GLU A 24 2.84 17.19 -2.18
CA GLU A 24 1.88 16.34 -2.88
C GLU A 24 0.93 15.60 -1.91
N VAL A 25 1.41 15.12 -0.78
CA VAL A 25 0.59 14.47 0.26
C VAL A 25 -0.39 15.48 0.87
N PHE A 26 0.07 16.71 1.16
CA PHE A 26 -0.83 17.75 1.65
C PHE A 26 -1.87 18.17 0.61
N ARG A 27 -1.45 18.30 -0.64
CA ARG A 27 -2.36 18.58 -1.75
C ARG A 27 -3.41 17.49 -1.88
N PHE A 28 -3.03 16.23 -1.75
CA PHE A 28 -3.94 15.09 -1.77
C PHE A 28 -4.97 15.17 -0.63
N PHE A 29 -4.57 15.43 0.62
CA PHE A 29 -5.51 15.57 1.74
C PHE A 29 -6.44 16.78 1.57
N ASN A 30 -5.94 17.88 1.03
CA ASN A 30 -6.78 19.04 0.70
C ASN A 30 -7.82 18.71 -0.39
N LEU A 31 -7.44 17.93 -1.41
CA LEU A 31 -8.39 17.46 -2.42
C LEU A 31 -9.46 16.55 -1.81
N LEU A 32 -9.10 15.66 -0.90
CA LEU A 32 -10.06 14.81 -0.17
C LEU A 32 -11.05 15.65 0.64
N ASN A 33 -10.56 16.65 1.37
CA ASN A 33 -11.41 17.51 2.17
C ASN A 33 -12.37 18.37 1.35
N ASN A 34 -11.92 18.88 0.21
CA ASN A 34 -12.66 19.93 -0.51
C ASN A 34 -13.42 19.43 -1.74
N GLN A 35 -13.06 18.27 -2.31
CA GLN A 35 -13.63 17.81 -3.58
C GLN A 35 -14.42 16.50 -3.49
N VAL A 36 -14.39 15.82 -2.36
CA VAL A 36 -15.17 14.59 -2.18
C VAL A 36 -16.57 14.94 -1.71
N GLU A 37 -17.54 14.86 -2.63
CA GLU A 37 -18.96 15.16 -2.40
C GLU A 37 -19.84 13.89 -2.30
N TRP A 38 -19.23 12.70 -2.32
CA TRP A 38 -19.91 11.40 -2.29
C TRP A 38 -19.45 10.57 -1.11
N PRO A 39 -20.27 9.62 -0.63
CA PRO A 39 -19.86 8.71 0.44
C PRO A 39 -18.66 7.86 0.00
N MET A 40 -17.54 8.00 0.71
CA MET A 40 -16.30 7.28 0.47
C MET A 40 -15.74 6.69 1.77
N THR A 41 -15.23 5.47 1.70
CA THR A 41 -14.51 4.85 2.80
C THR A 41 -13.04 4.71 2.45
N ILE A 42 -12.18 5.30 3.26
CA ILE A 42 -10.72 5.13 3.17
C ILE A 42 -10.30 4.02 4.11
N TYR A 43 -9.54 3.07 3.58
CA TYR A 43 -8.98 1.95 4.32
C TYR A 43 -7.48 2.14 4.49
N VAL A 44 -7.02 2.06 5.73
CA VAL A 44 -5.60 2.18 6.11
C VAL A 44 -5.20 1.00 7.00
N PRO A 45 -3.93 0.61 7.09
CA PRO A 45 -3.49 -0.38 8.06
C PRO A 45 -3.87 0.06 9.48
N ALA A 46 -4.47 -0.85 10.26
CA ALA A 46 -5.01 -0.52 11.60
C ALA A 46 -3.96 0.08 12.54
N GLN A 47 -2.70 -0.38 12.45
CA GLN A 47 -1.60 0.16 13.24
C GLN A 47 -1.28 1.62 12.89
N ASN A 48 -1.62 2.08 11.69
CA ASN A 48 -1.38 3.46 11.22
C ASN A 48 -2.63 4.35 11.31
N LEU A 49 -3.78 3.81 11.73
CA LEU A 49 -5.05 4.55 11.73
C LEU A 49 -4.96 5.85 12.53
N LYS A 50 -4.38 5.80 13.74
CA LYS A 50 -4.24 6.98 14.60
C LYS A 50 -3.36 8.05 13.95
N GLN A 51 -2.19 7.65 13.46
CA GLN A 51 -1.26 8.55 12.78
C GLN A 51 -1.90 9.16 11.52
N PHE A 52 -2.62 8.34 10.74
CA PHE A 52 -3.33 8.82 9.55
C PHE A 52 -4.36 9.90 9.90
N VAL A 53 -5.22 9.68 10.91
CA VAL A 53 -6.24 10.65 11.31
C VAL A 53 -5.62 11.95 11.79
N GLU A 54 -4.57 11.87 12.62
CA GLU A 54 -3.85 13.04 13.12
C GLU A 54 -3.14 13.82 12.00
N PHE A 55 -2.55 13.10 11.05
CA PHE A 55 -1.74 13.68 9.98
C PHE A 55 -2.59 14.25 8.85
N SER A 56 -3.61 13.52 8.40
CA SER A 56 -4.45 13.91 7.27
C SER A 56 -5.37 15.09 7.58
N ARG A 57 -5.74 15.27 8.87
CA ARG A 57 -6.71 16.30 9.31
C ARG A 57 -7.99 16.29 8.48
N LEU A 58 -8.47 15.10 8.13
CA LEU A 58 -9.70 14.95 7.37
C LEU A 58 -10.90 15.37 8.22
N VAL A 59 -11.65 16.36 7.73
CA VAL A 59 -12.88 16.88 8.35
C VAL A 59 -14.11 16.69 7.48
N ASN A 60 -13.94 16.14 6.27
CA ASN A 60 -15.04 15.92 5.32
C ASN A 60 -15.97 14.81 5.81
N SER A 61 -17.23 15.16 6.09
CA SER A 61 -18.26 14.24 6.60
C SER A 61 -18.66 13.12 5.62
N ASN A 62 -18.35 13.27 4.34
CA ASN A 62 -18.58 12.22 3.34
C ASN A 62 -17.52 11.11 3.42
N ILE A 63 -16.41 11.32 4.13
CA ILE A 63 -15.30 10.39 4.21
C ILE A 63 -15.31 9.66 5.54
N LYS A 64 -15.40 8.34 5.49
CA LYS A 64 -15.20 7.45 6.64
C LYS A 64 -13.81 6.83 6.56
N VAL A 65 -13.05 6.83 7.65
CA VAL A 65 -11.75 6.15 7.73
C VAL A 65 -11.87 4.88 8.56
N LEU A 66 -11.39 3.76 8.04
CA LEU A 66 -11.40 2.46 8.70
C LEU A 66 -10.00 1.85 8.72
N GLY A 67 -9.62 1.30 9.89
CA GLY A 67 -8.43 0.49 10.04
C GLY A 67 -8.66 -0.94 9.56
N VAL A 68 -7.77 -1.46 8.72
CA VAL A 68 -7.73 -2.86 8.30
C VAL A 68 -6.65 -3.57 9.09
N ASN A 69 -6.99 -4.68 9.72
CA ASN A 69 -5.99 -5.49 10.41
C ASN A 69 -5.06 -6.15 9.38
N THR A 70 -3.79 -5.76 9.42
CA THR A 70 -2.74 -6.25 8.51
C THR A 70 -1.74 -7.20 9.20
N ILE A 71 -2.14 -7.79 10.34
CA ILE A 71 -1.36 -8.80 11.03
C ILE A 71 -1.35 -10.08 10.19
N ILE A 72 -0.13 -10.59 9.94
CA ILE A 72 0.06 -11.84 9.21
C ILE A 72 -0.25 -13.01 10.13
N TYR A 73 -1.04 -13.96 9.65
CA TYR A 73 -1.32 -15.19 10.38
C TYR A 73 -0.19 -16.21 10.20
N ASN A 74 0.47 -16.55 11.28
CA ASN A 74 1.52 -17.57 11.35
C ASN A 74 1.03 -18.80 12.16
N GLY A 75 0.14 -19.56 11.58
CA GLY A 75 -0.45 -20.75 12.23
C GLY A 75 -0.81 -21.84 11.24
N PHE A 76 -1.69 -22.76 11.67
CA PHE A 76 -2.13 -23.85 10.82
C PHE A 76 -2.91 -23.35 9.60
N GLU A 77 -2.50 -23.77 8.41
CA GLU A 77 -3.07 -23.39 7.11
C GLU A 77 -4.60 -23.41 7.06
N LYS A 78 -5.19 -24.48 7.63
CA LYS A 78 -6.66 -24.67 7.65
C LYS A 78 -7.45 -23.56 8.35
N PHE A 79 -6.81 -22.80 9.25
CA PHE A 79 -7.45 -21.71 9.97
C PHE A 79 -7.23 -20.35 9.30
N ARG A 80 -6.27 -20.23 8.39
CA ARG A 80 -5.89 -18.98 7.75
C ARG A 80 -7.09 -18.31 7.07
N SER A 81 -7.82 -19.05 6.25
CA SER A 81 -9.00 -18.52 5.55
C SER A 81 -10.09 -18.04 6.50
N PHE A 82 -10.26 -18.71 7.64
CA PHE A 82 -11.19 -18.28 8.68
C PHE A 82 -10.75 -16.94 9.27
N PHE A 83 -9.48 -16.80 9.70
CA PHE A 83 -8.97 -15.55 10.26
C PHE A 83 -9.02 -14.39 9.29
N TYR A 84 -8.76 -14.65 7.99
CA TYR A 84 -8.90 -13.63 6.95
C TYR A 84 -10.35 -13.17 6.78
N ARG A 85 -11.30 -14.11 6.80
CA ARG A 85 -12.73 -13.82 6.65
C ARG A 85 -13.32 -13.03 7.81
N VAL A 86 -12.84 -13.27 9.03
CA VAL A 86 -13.31 -12.54 10.22
C VAL A 86 -12.49 -11.28 10.51
N GLY A 87 -11.52 -10.92 9.66
CA GLY A 87 -10.72 -9.70 9.79
C GLY A 87 -9.68 -9.71 10.92
N LEU A 88 -9.38 -10.89 11.49
CA LEU A 88 -8.36 -11.04 12.55
C LEU A 88 -6.93 -11.07 12.01
N SER A 89 -6.77 -11.36 10.74
CA SER A 89 -5.49 -11.30 10.02
C SER A 89 -5.73 -11.01 8.54
N SER A 90 -4.67 -10.69 7.82
CA SER A 90 -4.70 -10.48 6.38
C SER A 90 -3.55 -11.19 5.68
N PRO A 91 -3.63 -11.39 4.35
CA PRO A 91 -2.44 -11.64 3.55
C PRO A 91 -1.43 -10.51 3.74
N PRO A 92 -0.11 -10.75 3.57
CA PRO A 92 0.88 -9.69 3.63
C PRO A 92 0.53 -8.55 2.66
N PRO A 93 0.29 -7.32 3.12
CA PRO A 93 -0.06 -6.19 2.25
C PRO A 93 1.20 -5.60 1.62
N GLN A 94 1.91 -6.38 0.80
CA GLN A 94 3.13 -5.93 0.12
C GLN A 94 2.85 -4.80 -0.88
N THR A 95 1.62 -4.72 -1.38
CA THR A 95 1.17 -3.66 -2.27
C THR A 95 -0.22 -3.17 -1.85
N VAL A 96 -0.56 -1.94 -2.23
CA VAL A 96 -1.92 -1.41 -2.04
C VAL A 96 -2.97 -2.26 -2.77
N THR A 97 -2.60 -2.91 -3.86
CA THR A 97 -3.47 -3.82 -4.62
C THR A 97 -3.89 -5.02 -3.77
N ASN A 98 -2.95 -5.65 -3.04
CA ASN A 98 -3.27 -6.76 -2.16
C ASN A 98 -4.23 -6.33 -1.04
N LEU A 99 -4.03 -5.15 -0.47
CA LEU A 99 -4.94 -4.57 0.51
C LEU A 99 -6.32 -4.33 -0.10
N ALA A 100 -6.39 -3.77 -1.31
CA ALA A 100 -7.65 -3.47 -1.99
C ALA A 100 -8.45 -4.75 -2.33
N ILE A 101 -7.78 -5.80 -2.81
CA ILE A 101 -8.41 -7.11 -3.04
C ILE A 101 -8.97 -7.68 -1.73
N PHE A 102 -8.17 -7.67 -0.66
CA PHE A 102 -8.59 -8.15 0.66
C PHE A 102 -9.80 -7.39 1.19
N VAL A 103 -9.79 -6.06 1.08
CA VAL A 103 -10.94 -5.20 1.45
C VAL A 103 -12.15 -5.53 0.57
N GLY A 104 -11.97 -5.68 -0.74
CA GLY A 104 -13.04 -6.03 -1.68
C GLY A 104 -13.74 -7.33 -1.28
N ILE A 105 -12.98 -8.39 -1.02
CA ILE A 105 -13.52 -9.69 -0.58
C ILE A 105 -14.28 -9.54 0.75
N ASN A 106 -13.70 -8.86 1.72
CA ASN A 106 -14.32 -8.73 3.05
C ASN A 106 -15.51 -7.74 3.09
N THR A 107 -15.66 -6.89 2.08
CA THR A 107 -16.84 -6.03 1.88
C THR A 107 -17.93 -6.69 1.05
N GLY A 108 -17.71 -7.94 0.60
CA GLY A 108 -18.72 -8.78 -0.05
C GLY A 108 -18.73 -8.77 -1.57
N TYR A 109 -17.71 -8.18 -2.21
CA TYR A 109 -17.58 -8.25 -3.67
C TYR A 109 -17.22 -9.69 -4.09
N GLN A 110 -18.00 -10.25 -5.02
CA GLN A 110 -17.78 -11.60 -5.55
C GLN A 110 -16.94 -11.61 -6.83
N ASN A 111 -16.98 -10.53 -7.59
CA ASN A 111 -16.20 -10.34 -8.79
C ASN A 111 -15.32 -9.11 -8.63
N ILE A 112 -14.03 -9.26 -8.88
CA ILE A 112 -13.03 -8.19 -8.78
C ILE A 112 -12.20 -8.22 -10.05
N ASP A 113 -12.32 -7.15 -10.85
CA ASP A 113 -11.50 -6.96 -12.04
C ASP A 113 -10.32 -6.05 -11.71
N LEU A 114 -9.13 -6.40 -12.16
CA LEU A 114 -7.90 -5.66 -11.92
C LEU A 114 -7.50 -4.86 -13.16
N PHE A 115 -7.33 -3.55 -13.01
CA PHE A 115 -6.90 -2.65 -14.07
C PHE A 115 -5.64 -1.88 -13.63
N GLY A 116 -4.67 -1.77 -14.54
CA GLY A 116 -3.42 -1.02 -14.29
C GLY A 116 -2.51 -1.66 -13.24
N VAL A 117 -2.54 -3.00 -13.13
CA VAL A 117 -1.72 -3.76 -12.18
C VAL A 117 -0.66 -4.53 -12.94
N ASP A 118 0.55 -4.00 -12.98
CA ASP A 118 1.63 -4.57 -13.81
C ASP A 118 2.45 -5.64 -13.09
N HIS A 119 2.59 -5.56 -11.77
CA HIS A 119 3.40 -6.47 -10.95
C HIS A 119 4.83 -6.72 -11.48
N THR A 120 5.48 -5.69 -11.98
CA THR A 120 6.80 -5.76 -12.61
C THR A 120 7.98 -5.75 -11.61
N PHE A 121 7.73 -5.88 -10.32
CA PHE A 121 8.76 -5.76 -9.29
C PHE A 121 9.98 -6.66 -9.51
N LEU A 122 9.78 -7.93 -9.89
CA LEU A 122 10.89 -8.85 -10.10
C LEU A 122 11.65 -8.55 -11.40
N SER A 123 10.96 -8.15 -12.45
CA SER A 123 11.60 -7.78 -13.73
C SER A 123 12.34 -6.45 -13.65
N ALA A 124 12.03 -5.62 -12.67
CA ALA A 124 12.69 -4.35 -12.41
C ALA A 124 13.97 -4.49 -11.55
N LEU A 125 14.27 -5.70 -11.05
CA LEU A 125 15.47 -5.94 -10.27
C LEU A 125 16.69 -6.09 -11.16
N MET A 126 17.77 -5.44 -10.76
CA MET A 126 19.08 -5.53 -11.43
C MET A 126 20.22 -5.45 -10.41
N VAL A 127 21.41 -5.81 -10.82
CA VAL A 127 22.63 -5.66 -10.02
C VAL A 127 23.51 -4.61 -10.65
N ASN A 128 23.95 -3.64 -9.87
CA ASN A 128 24.86 -2.59 -10.35
C ASN A 128 26.33 -3.07 -10.38
N GLU A 129 27.22 -2.24 -10.89
CA GLU A 129 28.67 -2.53 -10.99
C GLU A 129 29.35 -2.80 -9.63
N LYS A 130 28.73 -2.33 -8.53
CA LYS A 130 29.19 -2.56 -7.15
C LYS A 130 28.61 -3.83 -6.53
N ASN A 131 27.97 -4.69 -7.35
CA ASN A 131 27.30 -5.91 -6.90
C ASN A 131 26.19 -5.68 -5.85
N GLN A 132 25.48 -4.55 -5.97
CA GLN A 132 24.38 -4.19 -5.09
C GLN A 132 23.04 -4.43 -5.83
N LEU A 133 22.06 -4.96 -5.12
CA LEU A 133 20.71 -5.10 -5.66
C LEU A 133 20.09 -3.72 -5.84
N CYS A 134 19.69 -3.42 -7.07
CA CYS A 134 19.00 -2.20 -7.44
C CYS A 134 17.61 -2.52 -7.99
N GLN A 135 16.68 -1.61 -7.80
CA GLN A 135 15.38 -1.66 -8.43
C GLN A 135 15.20 -0.46 -9.35
N MET A 136 14.72 -0.72 -10.53
CA MET A 136 14.32 0.29 -11.48
C MET A 136 12.94 0.83 -11.07
N TYR A 137 12.87 2.12 -10.80
CA TYR A 137 11.61 2.82 -10.57
C TYR A 137 11.22 3.55 -11.84
N SER A 138 10.08 3.17 -12.40
CA SER A 138 9.45 3.83 -13.53
C SER A 138 7.98 3.94 -13.19
N HIS A 139 7.49 5.14 -13.01
CA HIS A 139 6.06 5.38 -12.87
C HIS A 139 5.49 5.77 -14.24
N SER A 140 4.24 5.37 -14.50
CA SER A 140 3.55 5.65 -15.78
C SER A 140 3.37 7.14 -16.09
N TYR A 141 3.69 8.01 -15.12
CA TYR A 141 3.65 9.47 -15.23
C TYR A 141 5.04 10.11 -15.28
N ASP A 142 6.13 9.33 -15.16
CA ASP A 142 7.50 9.84 -15.27
C ASP A 142 7.87 9.97 -16.75
N GLU A 143 8.03 11.21 -17.22
CA GLU A 143 8.51 11.49 -18.56
C GLU A 143 10.06 11.38 -18.61
N GLY A 144 10.54 10.15 -18.85
CA GLY A 144 11.83 9.97 -19.53
C GLY A 144 13.08 9.61 -18.73
N GLU A 145 13.15 9.70 -17.41
CA GLU A 145 14.34 9.25 -16.66
C GLU A 145 14.02 8.03 -15.78
N VAL A 146 14.69 6.92 -16.08
CA VAL A 146 14.62 5.70 -15.27
C VAL A 146 15.56 5.87 -14.08
N GLU A 147 15.00 5.98 -12.89
CA GLU A 147 15.81 6.06 -11.66
C GLU A 147 16.10 4.66 -11.12
N TYR A 148 17.40 4.40 -10.87
CA TYR A 148 17.85 3.15 -10.23
C TYR A 148 18.17 3.41 -8.77
N LYS A 149 17.41 2.78 -7.86
CA LYS A 149 17.65 2.87 -6.41
C LYS A 149 18.21 1.58 -5.87
N VAL A 150 19.23 1.69 -5.03
CA VAL A 150 19.75 0.54 -4.27
C VAL A 150 18.70 0.12 -3.26
N VAL A 151 18.36 -1.17 -3.28
CA VAL A 151 17.35 -1.72 -2.38
C VAL A 151 17.97 -1.99 -1.01
N THR A 152 17.47 -1.28 0.00
CA THR A 152 17.90 -1.42 1.39
C THR A 152 16.81 -2.01 2.27
N ARG A 153 17.21 -2.66 3.36
CA ARG A 153 16.28 -3.16 4.36
C ARG A 153 15.75 -2.01 5.22
N THR A 154 14.45 -2.00 5.46
CA THR A 154 13.77 -0.96 6.26
C THR A 154 14.14 -1.01 7.75
N ASP A 155 14.52 -2.21 8.25
CA ASP A 155 14.82 -2.43 9.67
C ASP A 155 16.21 -1.95 10.09
N ASN A 156 17.20 -1.94 9.18
CA ASN A 156 18.58 -1.65 9.53
C ASN A 156 19.39 -0.92 8.45
N ASN A 157 18.77 -0.45 7.41
CA ASN A 157 19.38 0.21 6.23
C ASN A 157 20.51 -0.62 5.55
N LYS A 158 20.58 -1.93 5.82
CA LYS A 158 21.52 -2.81 5.12
C LYS A 158 21.03 -3.08 3.71
N ILE A 159 21.97 -3.20 2.77
CA ILE A 159 21.68 -3.59 1.40
C ILE A 159 21.17 -5.03 1.38
N TRP A 160 20.06 -5.26 0.70
CA TRP A 160 19.54 -6.61 0.52
C TRP A 160 20.47 -7.46 -0.33
N LYS A 161 20.68 -8.71 0.09
CA LYS A 161 21.21 -9.75 -0.80
C LYS A 161 20.05 -10.23 -1.69
N VAL A 162 20.35 -10.53 -2.96
CA VAL A 162 19.33 -10.94 -3.94
C VAL A 162 18.44 -12.07 -3.43
N GLY A 163 19.04 -13.14 -2.86
CA GLY A 163 18.29 -14.27 -2.33
C GLY A 163 17.39 -13.91 -1.15
N GLU A 164 17.85 -13.05 -0.23
CA GLU A 164 17.05 -12.58 0.92
C GLU A 164 15.85 -11.74 0.46
N TYR A 165 16.06 -10.88 -0.53
CA TYR A 165 15.00 -10.05 -1.09
C TYR A 165 13.93 -10.89 -1.79
N ILE A 166 14.33 -11.84 -2.62
CA ILE A 166 13.39 -12.74 -3.34
C ILE A 166 12.57 -13.56 -2.34
N ILE A 167 13.19 -14.10 -1.29
CA ILE A 167 12.47 -14.84 -0.23
C ILE A 167 11.48 -13.91 0.48
N ALA A 168 11.88 -12.69 0.80
CA ALA A 168 10.99 -11.73 1.47
C ALA A 168 9.79 -11.29 0.61
N CYS A 169 9.94 -11.26 -0.73
CA CYS A 169 8.85 -10.95 -1.65
C CYS A 169 7.95 -12.15 -1.94
N GLY A 170 8.44 -13.38 -1.73
CA GLY A 170 7.72 -14.63 -2.02
C GLY A 170 6.88 -15.19 -0.87
N ASN A 171 6.99 -14.61 0.32
CA ASN A 171 6.20 -14.96 1.50
C ASN A 171 5.07 -13.96 1.70
#